data_1f24f9c8d0cd828d8e48328ac39c8604
#
_entry.id   1f24f9c8d0cd828d8e48328ac39c8604
#
_cell.length_a   1.000
_cell.length_b   1.000
_cell.length_c   1.000
_cell.angle_alpha   90.00
_cell.angle_beta   90.00
_cell.angle_gamma   90.00
#
_symmetry.space_group_name_H-M   'P 1'
#
loop_
_entity.id
_entity.type
_entity.pdbx_description
1 polymer ?
#
loop_
_entity_poly.entity_id
_entity_poly.type
_entity_poly.pdbx_seq_one_letter_code
_entity_poly.pdbx_strand_id
1 'polypeptide(L)'
;GSTLFPYTTLFRSTPIDINAGYAKRYDNLANINTSKENGESIVSIFSAIKRTFPMKIDMMEKHPLGSQAFIPMKETTFLVFVAPKEERLDLNKIEAFIIPPGIGVNYNPGTWHFPLISTEDMNFLVVDRKGSGDNLVVENLEKENITLKY
;
A
#
# COMPACT_ATOMS: atom_id res chain seq x y z
N GLY A 1 9.23 16.19 -2.63
CA GLY A 1 7.92 15.74 -2.18
C GLY A 1 7.62 14.34 -2.69
N SER A 2 6.62 13.69 -2.11
CA SER A 2 6.24 12.35 -2.54
C SER A 2 5.44 12.40 -3.84
N THR A 3 5.90 11.70 -4.87
CA THR A 3 5.17 11.53 -6.13
C THR A 3 3.98 10.57 -5.99
N LEU A 4 3.86 9.88 -4.85
CA LEU A 4 2.73 8.99 -4.55
C LEU A 4 1.50 9.76 -4.07
N PHE A 5 1.69 10.98 -3.56
CA PHE A 5 0.60 11.85 -3.17
C PHE A 5 -0.12 12.40 -4.42
N PRO A 6 -1.48 12.47 -4.48
CA PRO A 6 -2.43 12.34 -3.37
C PRO A 6 -3.07 10.95 -3.18
N TYR A 7 -2.76 9.94 -3.96
CA TYR A 7 -3.49 8.66 -3.89
C TYR A 7 -2.92 7.65 -2.89
N THR A 8 -1.76 7.95 -2.33
CA THR A 8 -1.17 7.15 -1.25
C THR A 8 -0.26 8.04 -0.40
N THR A 9 0.16 7.54 0.76
CA THR A 9 0.99 8.29 1.72
C THR A 9 2.17 7.44 2.15
N LEU A 10 3.37 8.03 2.12
CA LEU A 10 4.54 7.45 2.75
C LEU A 10 4.56 7.81 4.24
N PHE A 11 5.01 6.88 5.08
CA PHE A 11 5.06 7.06 6.52
C PHE A 11 6.25 7.93 6.91
N ARG A 12 6.04 9.25 6.99
CA ARG A 12 7.07 10.22 7.36
C ARG A 12 6.49 11.28 8.28
N SER A 13 7.18 11.54 9.39
CA SER A 13 6.87 12.66 10.28
C SER A 13 8.10 13.07 11.09
N THR A 14 8.04 14.27 11.70
CA THR A 14 9.05 14.74 12.63
C THR A 14 8.83 14.06 13.99
N PRO A 15 9.85 13.42 14.59
CA PRO A 15 9.69 12.76 15.88
C PRO A 15 9.46 13.74 17.03
N ILE A 16 8.72 13.29 18.03
CA ILE A 16 8.46 13.99 19.27
C ILE A 16 8.98 13.11 20.40
N ASP A 17 9.78 13.70 21.32
CA ASP A 17 10.26 12.98 22.50
C ASP A 17 9.10 12.77 23.49
N ILE A 18 8.92 11.54 23.93
CA ILE A 18 7.91 11.14 24.91
C ILE A 18 8.55 10.24 25.99
N ASN A 19 7.78 9.92 27.03
CA ASN A 19 8.21 9.01 28.09
C ASN A 19 9.55 9.43 28.72
N ALA A 20 9.69 10.72 29.06
CA ALA A 20 10.89 11.29 29.65
C ALA A 20 12.17 11.05 28.82
N GLY A 21 12.04 11.04 27.49
CA GLY A 21 13.15 10.85 26.57
C GLY A 21 13.48 9.39 26.23
N TYR A 22 12.74 8.44 26.80
CA TYR A 22 12.98 7.02 26.53
C TYR A 22 12.30 6.51 25.26
N ALA A 23 11.47 7.33 24.59
CA ALA A 23 10.88 6.99 23.32
C ALA A 23 10.72 8.22 22.43
N LYS A 24 10.63 7.98 21.13
CA LYS A 24 10.27 8.99 20.12
C LYS A 24 8.97 8.57 19.46
N ARG A 25 8.08 9.52 19.32
CA ARG A 25 6.79 9.31 18.66
C ARG A 25 6.80 9.94 17.29
N TYR A 26 6.39 9.18 16.29
CA TYR A 26 6.22 9.61 14.90
C TYR A 26 4.72 9.63 14.58
N ASP A 27 4.11 10.80 14.69
CA ASP A 27 2.66 10.98 14.57
C ASP A 27 2.17 11.10 13.13
N ASN A 28 0.90 10.77 12.94
CA ASN A 28 0.15 11.03 11.72
C ASN A 28 0.81 10.45 10.47
N LEU A 29 1.31 9.24 10.57
CA LEU A 29 1.99 8.56 9.48
C LEU A 29 1.02 8.15 8.35
N ALA A 30 -0.23 7.88 8.69
CA ALA A 30 -1.24 7.46 7.73
C ALA A 30 -2.64 7.87 8.18
N ASN A 31 -3.52 8.15 7.22
CA ASN A 31 -4.93 8.37 7.48
C ASN A 31 -5.68 7.05 7.26
N ILE A 32 -6.04 6.38 8.35
CA ILE A 32 -6.81 5.14 8.32
C ILE A 32 -8.29 5.48 8.12
N ASN A 33 -8.83 5.08 6.99
CA ASN A 33 -10.21 5.38 6.58
C ASN A 33 -10.93 4.08 6.25
N THR A 34 -11.72 3.55 7.20
CA THR A 34 -12.33 2.22 7.09
C THR A 34 -13.81 2.18 7.48
N SER A 35 -14.41 3.32 7.80
CA SER A 35 -15.77 3.38 8.41
C SER A 35 -16.92 3.29 7.40
N LYS A 36 -16.69 3.41 6.11
CA LYS A 36 -17.73 3.31 5.09
C LYS A 36 -18.47 1.97 5.21
N GLU A 37 -19.79 1.99 4.95
CA GLU A 37 -20.65 0.80 5.04
C GLU A 37 -20.50 0.05 6.36
N ASN A 38 -20.39 0.79 7.47
CA ASN A 38 -20.21 0.25 8.83
C ASN A 38 -18.94 -0.62 8.97
N GLY A 39 -17.89 -0.28 8.24
CA GLY A 39 -16.61 -0.99 8.33
C GLY A 39 -15.85 -0.68 9.61
N GLU A 40 -14.91 -1.56 9.92
CA GLU A 40 -14.02 -1.47 11.07
C GLU A 40 -12.57 -1.61 10.62
N SER A 41 -11.66 -0.98 11.36
CA SER A 41 -10.23 -1.19 11.17
C SER A 41 -9.81 -2.52 11.80
N ILE A 42 -9.02 -3.29 11.07
CA ILE A 42 -8.39 -4.50 11.60
C ILE A 42 -6.88 -4.44 11.37
N VAL A 43 -6.16 -5.16 12.20
CA VAL A 43 -4.71 -5.36 12.09
C VAL A 43 -4.45 -6.80 11.69
N SER A 44 -3.65 -7.00 10.65
CA SER A 44 -3.30 -8.32 10.14
C SER A 44 -1.80 -8.41 9.89
N ILE A 45 -1.28 -9.62 9.76
CA ILE A 45 0.07 -9.87 9.29
C ILE A 45 -0.02 -10.52 7.92
N PHE A 46 0.62 -9.91 6.92
CA PHE A 46 0.83 -10.54 5.62
C PHE A 46 2.24 -11.11 5.61
N SER A 47 2.35 -12.43 5.58
CA SER A 47 3.62 -13.13 5.44
C SER A 47 3.95 -13.23 3.96
N ALA A 48 4.77 -12.31 3.47
CA ALA A 48 5.04 -12.16 2.05
C ALA A 48 6.23 -13.02 1.61
N ILE A 49 6.09 -13.60 0.43
CA ILE A 49 7.16 -14.33 -0.26
C ILE A 49 7.76 -13.38 -1.30
N LYS A 50 9.07 -13.36 -1.38
CA LYS A 50 9.77 -12.53 -2.38
C LYS A 50 9.30 -12.85 -3.79
N ARG A 51 9.19 -11.82 -4.61
CA ARG A 51 8.90 -11.96 -6.03
C ARG A 51 10.20 -12.07 -6.81
N THR A 52 10.14 -12.72 -7.96
CA THR A 52 11.25 -12.78 -8.91
C THR A 52 11.00 -11.81 -10.06
N PHE A 53 12.09 -11.22 -10.57
CA PHE A 53 12.03 -10.22 -11.63
C PHE A 53 12.79 -10.69 -12.88
N PRO A 54 12.39 -10.29 -14.08
CA PRO A 54 11.21 -9.48 -14.37
C PRO A 54 9.91 -10.22 -14.05
N MET A 55 8.89 -9.48 -13.61
CA MET A 55 7.59 -10.07 -13.30
C MET A 55 6.48 -9.44 -14.13
N LYS A 56 5.49 -10.25 -14.49
CA LYS A 56 4.34 -9.78 -15.24
C LYS A 56 3.33 -9.11 -14.30
N ILE A 57 2.82 -7.96 -14.70
CA ILE A 57 1.70 -7.29 -14.05
C ILE A 57 0.44 -7.66 -14.81
N ASP A 58 -0.28 -8.63 -14.31
CA ASP A 58 -1.42 -9.24 -14.97
C ASP A 58 -2.79 -8.75 -14.47
N MET A 59 -2.78 -7.94 -13.43
CA MET A 59 -4.00 -7.35 -12.87
C MET A 59 -3.67 -6.13 -12.03
N MET A 60 -4.68 -5.32 -11.76
CA MET A 60 -4.66 -4.28 -10.73
C MET A 60 -5.96 -4.39 -9.93
N GLU A 61 -5.92 -3.99 -8.68
CA GLU A 61 -7.10 -4.00 -7.81
C GLU A 61 -7.24 -2.68 -7.06
N LYS A 62 -8.45 -2.41 -6.57
CA LYS A 62 -8.71 -1.31 -5.65
C LYS A 62 -9.71 -1.73 -4.58
N HIS A 63 -9.63 -1.07 -3.44
CA HIS A 63 -10.55 -1.23 -2.32
C HIS A 63 -11.35 0.08 -2.15
N PRO A 64 -12.58 0.18 -2.71
CA PRO A 64 -13.33 1.44 -2.67
C PRO A 64 -13.78 1.89 -1.29
N LEU A 65 -13.95 0.95 -0.36
CA LEU A 65 -14.53 1.21 0.95
C LEU A 65 -13.50 1.41 2.07
N GLY A 66 -12.21 1.22 1.79
CA GLY A 66 -11.22 1.34 2.85
C GLY A 66 -9.81 1.62 2.35
N SER A 67 -9.05 2.31 3.22
CA SER A 67 -7.61 2.43 3.07
C SER A 67 -6.92 1.11 3.42
N GLN A 68 -5.67 0.97 2.98
CA GLN A 68 -4.86 -0.19 3.31
C GLN A 68 -3.41 0.24 3.55
N ALA A 69 -2.97 0.11 4.80
CA ALA A 69 -1.64 0.49 5.23
C ALA A 69 -0.74 -0.74 5.35
N PHE A 70 0.46 -0.65 4.78
CA PHE A 70 1.49 -1.69 4.84
C PHE A 70 2.70 -1.16 5.57
N ILE A 71 3.08 -1.81 6.66
CA ILE A 71 4.26 -1.47 7.45
C ILE A 71 5.21 -2.67 7.43
N PRO A 72 6.37 -2.58 6.77
CA PRO A 72 7.32 -3.69 6.76
C PRO A 72 7.86 -3.93 8.17
N MET A 73 7.94 -5.19 8.57
CA MET A 73 8.47 -5.60 9.88
C MET A 73 9.97 -5.88 9.82
N LYS A 74 10.60 -5.55 8.72
CA LYS A 74 12.04 -5.63 8.50
C LYS A 74 12.48 -4.40 7.73
N GLU A 75 13.63 -3.83 8.06
CA GLU A 75 14.17 -2.67 7.35
C GLU A 75 14.77 -3.08 6.01
N THR A 76 13.89 -3.23 5.03
CA THR A 76 14.27 -3.50 3.65
C THR A 76 13.30 -2.81 2.69
N THR A 77 13.70 -2.68 1.44
CA THR A 77 12.84 -2.10 0.41
C THR A 77 11.71 -3.04 0.03
N PHE A 78 10.63 -2.47 -0.46
CA PHE A 78 9.61 -3.19 -1.20
C PHE A 78 9.11 -2.32 -2.35
N LEU A 79 8.30 -2.88 -3.21
CA LEU A 79 7.86 -2.19 -4.42
C LEU A 79 6.36 -1.96 -4.38
N VAL A 80 5.92 -0.82 -4.93
CA VAL A 80 4.52 -0.54 -5.17
C VAL A 80 4.30 -0.20 -6.64
N PHE A 81 3.17 -0.65 -7.16
CA PHE A 81 2.75 -0.44 -8.53
C PHE A 81 1.33 0.11 -8.45
N VAL A 82 1.14 1.39 -8.78
CA VAL A 82 -0.05 2.15 -8.41
C VAL A 82 -0.58 3.01 -9.55
N ALA A 83 -1.85 3.37 -9.44
CA ALA A 83 -2.48 4.35 -10.30
C ALA A 83 -3.51 5.15 -9.48
N PRO A 84 -3.86 6.37 -9.91
CA PRO A 84 -4.80 7.22 -9.21
C PRO A 84 -6.18 6.59 -9.07
N LYS A 85 -6.90 7.03 -8.05
CA LYS A 85 -8.30 6.71 -7.84
C LYS A 85 -9.12 7.23 -9.02
N GLU A 86 -9.70 6.30 -9.76
CA GLU A 86 -10.63 6.55 -10.85
C GLU A 86 -11.59 5.37 -10.93
N GLU A 87 -12.77 5.56 -11.54
CA GLU A 87 -13.72 4.45 -11.72
C GLU A 87 -13.08 3.32 -12.52
N ARG A 88 -12.44 3.66 -13.64
CA ARG A 88 -11.68 2.74 -14.45
C ARG A 88 -10.19 3.06 -14.38
N LEU A 89 -9.38 2.01 -14.40
CA LEU A 89 -7.92 2.15 -14.42
C LEU A 89 -7.46 2.86 -15.70
N ASP A 90 -6.67 3.92 -15.54
CA ASP A 90 -5.97 4.58 -16.65
C ASP A 90 -4.56 4.01 -16.75
N LEU A 91 -4.31 3.21 -17.77
CA LEU A 91 -3.02 2.56 -17.99
C LEU A 91 -1.86 3.57 -18.15
N ASN A 92 -2.17 4.78 -18.64
CA ASN A 92 -1.15 5.82 -18.84
C ASN A 92 -0.71 6.49 -17.54
N LYS A 93 -1.43 6.26 -16.44
CA LYS A 93 -1.14 6.85 -15.13
C LYS A 93 -0.53 5.85 -14.15
N ILE A 94 -0.21 4.65 -14.61
CA ILE A 94 0.44 3.65 -13.76
C ILE A 94 1.87 4.05 -13.50
N GLU A 95 2.28 3.98 -12.23
CA GLU A 95 3.64 4.28 -11.78
C GLU A 95 4.14 3.19 -10.83
N ALA A 96 5.44 2.91 -10.90
CA ALA A 96 6.10 1.97 -10.00
C ALA A 96 7.11 2.71 -9.14
N PHE A 97 7.20 2.34 -7.85
CA PHE A 97 8.10 2.99 -6.91
C PHE A 97 8.81 1.96 -6.04
N ILE A 98 10.07 2.28 -5.70
CA ILE A 98 10.81 1.57 -4.65
C ILE A 98 10.52 2.30 -3.35
N ILE A 99 9.99 1.59 -2.35
CA ILE A 99 9.77 2.14 -1.02
C ILE A 99 11.03 1.95 -0.20
N PRO A 100 11.61 3.04 0.36
CA PRO A 100 12.86 2.96 1.12
C PRO A 100 12.73 2.09 2.37
N PRO A 101 13.85 1.53 2.89
CA PRO A 101 13.83 0.79 4.15
C PRO A 101 13.25 1.60 5.30
N GLY A 102 12.47 0.94 6.17
CA GLY A 102 11.86 1.58 7.33
C GLY A 102 10.64 2.45 7.05
N ILE A 103 10.19 2.51 5.80
CA ILE A 103 9.04 3.31 5.37
C ILE A 103 7.88 2.39 5.03
N GLY A 104 6.70 2.69 5.56
CA GLY A 104 5.44 2.07 5.17
C GLY A 104 4.72 2.89 4.12
N VAL A 105 3.64 2.34 3.60
CA VAL A 105 2.77 3.00 2.63
C VAL A 105 1.31 2.79 3.02
N ASN A 106 0.49 3.80 2.80
CA ASN A 106 -0.96 3.69 2.96
C ASN A 106 -1.65 4.02 1.64
N TYR A 107 -2.36 3.06 1.08
CA TYR A 107 -3.23 3.31 -0.07
C TYR A 107 -4.54 3.94 0.42
N ASN A 108 -4.87 5.12 -0.09
CA ASN A 108 -6.17 5.73 0.16
C ASN A 108 -7.29 4.88 -0.48
N PRO A 109 -8.53 4.95 0.02
CA PRO A 109 -9.64 4.21 -0.59
C PRO A 109 -9.71 4.46 -2.09
N GLY A 110 -9.85 3.39 -2.87
CA GLY A 110 -9.97 3.47 -4.32
C GLY A 110 -8.66 3.61 -5.09
N THR A 111 -7.52 3.64 -4.43
CA THR A 111 -6.21 3.65 -5.12
C THR A 111 -6.03 2.32 -5.86
N TRP A 112 -5.81 2.39 -7.16
CA TRP A 112 -5.45 1.22 -7.95
C TRP A 112 -4.04 0.76 -7.60
N HIS A 113 -3.85 -0.53 -7.35
CA HIS A 113 -2.53 -1.08 -7.02
C HIS A 113 -2.43 -2.54 -7.44
N PHE A 114 -1.22 -3.00 -7.70
CA PHE A 114 -0.90 -4.41 -7.77
C PHE A 114 -0.73 -4.93 -6.34
N PRO A 115 -1.15 -6.17 -6.03
CA PRO A 115 -0.93 -6.76 -4.71
C PRO A 115 0.53 -6.68 -4.26
N LEU A 116 0.75 -6.72 -2.95
CA LEU A 116 2.03 -6.55 -2.30
C LEU A 116 3.21 -7.20 -3.05
N ILE A 117 4.23 -6.39 -3.37
CA ILE A 117 5.45 -6.86 -4.06
C ILE A 117 6.62 -6.77 -3.08
N SER A 118 6.95 -7.90 -2.49
CA SER A 118 8.08 -8.00 -1.56
C SER A 118 9.36 -8.45 -2.27
N THR A 119 10.49 -7.87 -1.89
CA THR A 119 11.81 -8.20 -2.43
C THR A 119 12.51 -9.28 -1.63
N GLU A 120 12.01 -9.60 -0.45
CA GLU A 120 12.48 -10.66 0.44
C GLU A 120 11.29 -11.37 1.08
N ASP A 121 11.51 -12.57 1.60
CA ASP A 121 10.54 -13.24 2.46
C ASP A 121 10.47 -12.45 3.78
N MET A 122 9.34 -11.82 4.05
CA MET A 122 9.18 -11.00 5.26
C MET A 122 7.73 -10.74 5.58
N ASN A 123 7.47 -10.33 6.81
CA ASN A 123 6.15 -9.99 7.29
C ASN A 123 5.89 -8.49 7.14
N PHE A 124 4.63 -8.16 6.87
CA PHE A 124 4.10 -6.80 6.90
C PHE A 124 2.97 -6.73 7.91
N LEU A 125 2.99 -5.70 8.74
CA LEU A 125 1.80 -5.29 9.50
C LEU A 125 0.86 -4.58 8.54
N VAL A 126 -0.38 -5.01 8.48
CA VAL A 126 -1.38 -4.43 7.58
C VAL A 126 -2.55 -3.92 8.39
N VAL A 127 -2.93 -2.67 8.15
CA VAL A 127 -4.12 -2.07 8.76
C VAL A 127 -5.09 -1.75 7.64
N ASP A 128 -6.22 -2.45 7.61
CA ASP A 128 -7.23 -2.26 6.59
C ASP A 128 -8.65 -2.47 7.13
N ARG A 129 -9.61 -2.63 6.24
CA ARG A 129 -11.02 -2.64 6.58
C ARG A 129 -11.57 -4.07 6.61
N LYS A 130 -12.35 -4.34 7.65
CA LYS A 130 -13.27 -5.47 7.73
C LYS A 130 -14.70 -4.93 7.71
N GLY A 131 -15.59 -5.55 6.95
CA GLY A 131 -17.00 -5.15 6.93
C GLY A 131 -17.72 -5.66 5.70
N SER A 132 -19.01 -5.35 5.64
CA SER A 132 -19.86 -5.67 4.49
C SER A 132 -19.62 -4.69 3.34
N GLY A 133 -20.28 -4.98 2.20
CA GLY A 133 -20.16 -4.18 0.98
C GLY A 133 -19.05 -4.67 0.05
N ASP A 134 -19.06 -4.15 -1.17
CA ASP A 134 -18.11 -4.53 -2.22
C ASP A 134 -16.82 -3.71 -2.08
N ASN A 135 -15.80 -4.32 -1.50
CA ASN A 135 -14.53 -3.66 -1.22
C ASN A 135 -13.37 -4.20 -2.07
N LEU A 136 -13.67 -4.84 -3.17
CA LEU A 136 -12.65 -5.31 -4.11
C LEU A 136 -13.15 -5.16 -5.54
N VAL A 137 -12.39 -4.41 -6.33
CA VAL A 137 -12.57 -4.30 -7.78
C VAL A 137 -11.25 -4.71 -8.42
N VAL A 138 -11.32 -5.64 -9.36
CA VAL A 138 -10.14 -6.16 -10.07
C VAL A 138 -10.27 -5.84 -11.55
N GLU A 139 -9.18 -5.39 -12.16
CA GLU A 139 -9.07 -5.23 -13.61
C GLU A 139 -7.97 -6.14 -14.14
N ASN A 140 -8.32 -6.99 -15.08
CA ASN A 140 -7.41 -7.95 -15.71
C ASN A 140 -6.52 -7.22 -16.74
N LEU A 141 -5.22 -7.39 -16.65
CA LEU A 141 -4.23 -6.77 -17.54
C LEU A 141 -3.39 -7.78 -18.32
N GLU A 142 -3.79 -9.05 -18.34
CA GLU A 142 -3.00 -10.10 -19.02
C GLU A 142 -2.66 -9.77 -20.47
N LYS A 143 -3.61 -9.14 -21.18
CA LYS A 143 -3.44 -8.79 -22.59
C LYS A 143 -2.57 -7.56 -22.83
N GLU A 144 -2.27 -6.80 -21.78
CA GLU A 144 -1.50 -5.54 -21.90
C GLU A 144 0.01 -5.79 -21.94
N ASN A 145 0.48 -6.98 -21.59
CA ASN A 145 1.90 -7.37 -21.58
C ASN A 145 2.79 -6.40 -20.80
N ILE A 146 2.34 -6.02 -19.61
CA ILE A 146 3.11 -5.14 -18.72
C ILE A 146 4.10 -5.98 -17.92
N THR A 147 5.35 -5.57 -17.92
CA THR A 147 6.43 -6.22 -17.18
C THR A 147 7.11 -5.24 -16.24
N LEU A 148 7.29 -5.65 -14.99
CA LEU A 148 8.03 -4.91 -13.99
C LEU A 148 9.44 -5.48 -13.89
N LYS A 149 10.43 -4.61 -14.08
CA LYS A 149 11.85 -4.93 -13.95
C LYS A 149 12.41 -4.27 -12.70
N TYR A 150 13.26 -5.02 -12.00
CA TYR A 150 13.91 -4.52 -10.79
C TYR A 150 15.31 -5.08 -10.63
#